data_f6549aa2b0b0a13a6759da11d5acfce2
#
_entry.id   f6549aa2b0b0a13a6759da11d5acfce2
#
_cell.length_a   1.000
_cell.length_b   1.000
_cell.length_c   1.000
_cell.angle_alpha   90.00
_cell.angle_beta   90.00
_cell.angle_gamma   90.00
#
_symmetry.space_group_name_H-M   'P 1'
#
loop_
_entity.id
_entity.type
_entity.pdbx_description
1 polymer ?
#
loop_
_entity_poly.entity_id
_entity_poly.type
_entity_poly.pdbx_seq_one_letter_code
_entity_poly.pdbx_strand_id
1 'polypeptide(L)'
;MTNHPSQKAFFFDMDGVLFNSMPNHAIAWEEVMKVHQLPFTAYDCYLNEGRTGESVIREAMWKARNRDATPDEITTIYAEKSAYFTMLEQKAGGTPTIPGVAEVLRYIESCADQIWVVTGSGMRSLLDNLNTVLPPVFQRERMITAFDVVHGKPDPEPYLKAWERSGLKKEQCFVIENAPLGVRSGKAAGLTVFAVNTGILTREDLLQAGADQVFDSMTELLNFLRK
;
A
#
# COMPACT_ATOMS: atom_id res chain seq x y z
N MET A 1 6.01 -29.89 3.95
CA MET A 1 5.70 -28.58 4.54
C MET A 1 4.73 -28.82 5.68
N THR A 2 5.20 -28.70 6.92
CA THR A 2 4.35 -28.89 8.11
C THR A 2 3.52 -27.62 8.29
N ASN A 3 2.28 -27.62 7.79
CA ASN A 3 1.31 -26.58 8.16
C ASN A 3 1.08 -26.66 9.67
N HIS A 4 1.67 -25.74 10.43
CA HIS A 4 1.23 -25.52 11.81
C HIS A 4 -0.21 -25.01 11.72
N PRO A 5 -1.19 -25.67 12.36
CA PRO A 5 -2.61 -25.31 12.25
C PRO A 5 -2.96 -23.92 12.81
N SER A 6 -2.00 -23.23 13.39
CA SER A 6 -2.13 -21.88 13.96
C SER A 6 -1.42 -20.77 13.19
N GLN A 7 -0.64 -21.10 12.13
CA GLN A 7 0.11 -20.07 11.38
C GLN A 7 -0.84 -19.12 10.67
N LYS A 8 -0.54 -17.82 10.73
CA LYS A 8 -1.26 -16.74 10.05
C LYS A 8 -0.38 -16.08 9.01
N ALA A 9 -0.99 -15.33 8.08
CA ALA A 9 -0.31 -14.43 7.18
C ALA A 9 -0.89 -13.02 7.30
N PHE A 10 0.00 -12.02 7.35
CA PHE A 10 -0.35 -10.62 7.39
C PHE A 10 0.15 -9.94 6.12
N PHE A 11 -0.78 -9.39 5.34
CA PHE A 11 -0.53 -8.71 4.06
C PHE A 11 -0.56 -7.22 4.29
N PHE A 12 0.60 -6.61 4.46
CA PHE A 12 0.75 -5.18 4.70
C PHE A 12 0.75 -4.41 3.38
N ASP A 13 -0.06 -3.38 3.28
CA ASP A 13 0.24 -2.31 2.33
C ASP A 13 1.54 -1.61 2.74
N MET A 14 2.10 -0.82 1.85
CA MET A 14 3.39 -0.16 2.08
C MET A 14 3.22 1.32 2.41
N ASP A 15 2.60 2.07 1.51
CA ASP A 15 2.44 3.51 1.62
C ASP A 15 1.35 3.85 2.64
N GLY A 16 1.68 4.63 3.67
CA GLY A 16 0.74 4.91 4.76
C GLY A 16 0.58 3.78 5.79
N VAL A 17 1.15 2.59 5.56
CA VAL A 17 1.12 1.45 6.50
C VAL A 17 2.50 1.14 7.06
N LEU A 18 3.49 0.91 6.21
CA LEU A 18 4.89 0.70 6.61
C LEU A 18 5.65 2.02 6.65
N PHE A 19 5.47 2.86 5.63
CA PHE A 19 6.10 4.15 5.49
C PHE A 19 5.10 5.30 5.53
N ASN A 20 5.49 6.40 6.16
CA ASN A 20 4.76 7.67 6.07
C ASN A 20 5.17 8.41 4.77
N SER A 21 4.92 7.78 3.63
CA SER A 21 5.32 8.21 2.29
C SER A 21 4.27 9.08 1.59
N MET A 22 3.02 9.02 2.03
CA MET A 22 1.89 9.68 1.36
C MET A 22 2.04 11.19 1.20
N PRO A 23 2.59 11.97 2.16
CA PRO A 23 2.84 13.40 1.95
C PRO A 23 3.75 13.67 0.75
N ASN A 24 4.85 12.89 0.57
CA ASN A 24 5.75 13.01 -0.57
C ASN A 24 5.08 12.55 -1.87
N HIS A 25 4.25 11.49 -1.83
CA HIS A 25 3.45 11.05 -2.97
C HIS A 25 2.47 12.13 -3.42
N ALA A 26 1.77 12.77 -2.49
CA ALA A 26 0.80 13.82 -2.78
C ALA A 26 1.45 15.01 -3.48
N ILE A 27 2.57 15.50 -2.94
CA ILE A 27 3.33 16.60 -3.54
C ILE A 27 3.85 16.22 -4.94
N ALA A 28 4.46 15.04 -5.08
CA ALA A 28 5.04 14.60 -6.34
C ALA A 28 3.98 14.43 -7.44
N TRP A 29 2.83 13.85 -7.12
CA TRP A 29 1.72 13.72 -8.06
C TRP A 29 1.14 15.07 -8.47
N GLU A 30 0.84 15.95 -7.51
CA GLU A 30 0.26 17.27 -7.79
C GLU A 30 1.17 18.10 -8.70
N GLU A 31 2.47 18.18 -8.40
CA GLU A 31 3.42 18.96 -9.20
C GLU A 31 3.59 18.39 -10.61
N VAL A 32 3.74 17.08 -10.76
CA VAL A 32 3.93 16.49 -12.09
C VAL A 32 2.64 16.55 -12.92
N MET A 33 1.48 16.28 -12.33
CA MET A 33 0.19 16.40 -13.02
C MET A 33 -0.06 17.84 -13.49
N LYS A 34 0.34 18.84 -12.68
CA LYS A 34 0.27 20.26 -13.05
C LYS A 34 1.15 20.59 -14.27
N VAL A 35 2.38 20.06 -14.32
CA VAL A 35 3.26 20.22 -15.52
C VAL A 35 2.60 19.70 -16.77
N HIS A 36 1.92 18.56 -16.68
CA HIS A 36 1.19 17.94 -17.80
C HIS A 36 -0.23 18.49 -18.01
N GLN A 37 -0.63 19.54 -17.28
CA GLN A 37 -1.97 20.16 -17.35
C GLN A 37 -3.11 19.14 -17.14
N LEU A 38 -2.90 18.22 -16.19
CA LEU A 38 -3.87 17.22 -15.75
C LEU A 38 -4.49 17.67 -14.43
N PRO A 39 -5.84 17.62 -14.28
CA PRO A 39 -6.50 18.00 -13.04
C PRO A 39 -6.28 16.90 -11.98
N PHE A 40 -5.38 17.17 -11.05
CA PHE A 40 -5.06 16.28 -9.96
C PHE A 40 -4.50 17.09 -8.77
N THR A 41 -5.05 16.89 -7.61
CA THR A 41 -4.67 17.58 -6.37
C THR A 41 -3.98 16.63 -5.40
N ALA A 42 -3.33 17.19 -4.39
CA ALA A 42 -2.79 16.38 -3.28
C ALA A 42 -3.88 15.52 -2.62
N TYR A 43 -5.13 16.00 -2.50
CA TYR A 43 -6.24 15.23 -1.96
C TYR A 43 -6.62 14.04 -2.87
N ASP A 44 -6.61 14.23 -4.19
CA ASP A 44 -6.84 13.13 -5.16
C ASP A 44 -5.82 12.00 -4.98
N CYS A 45 -4.58 12.32 -4.57
CA CYS A 45 -3.57 11.32 -4.28
C CYS A 45 -4.02 10.37 -3.15
N TYR A 46 -4.57 10.89 -2.07
CA TYR A 46 -5.08 10.07 -0.96
C TYR A 46 -6.33 9.27 -1.35
N LEU A 47 -7.21 9.82 -2.18
CA LEU A 47 -8.37 9.08 -2.69
C LEU A 47 -7.99 7.93 -3.63
N ASN A 48 -6.84 8.05 -4.31
CA ASN A 48 -6.31 7.07 -5.25
C ASN A 48 -5.20 6.18 -4.65
N GLU A 49 -4.98 6.27 -3.35
CA GLU A 49 -3.97 5.48 -2.65
C GLU A 49 -4.18 3.98 -2.86
N GLY A 50 -3.09 3.27 -3.15
CA GLY A 50 -3.11 1.84 -3.46
C GLY A 50 -3.26 1.50 -4.94
N ARG A 51 -3.61 2.44 -5.81
CA ARG A 51 -3.66 2.25 -7.26
C ARG A 51 -2.27 2.19 -7.88
N THR A 52 -2.15 1.53 -9.03
CA THR A 52 -0.94 1.62 -9.83
C THR A 52 -0.82 3.01 -10.46
N GLY A 53 0.42 3.51 -10.61
CA GLY A 53 0.67 4.81 -11.23
C GLY A 53 0.09 4.92 -12.65
N GLU A 54 0.14 3.83 -13.41
CA GLU A 54 -0.49 3.75 -14.74
C GLU A 54 -2.00 4.04 -14.66
N SER A 55 -2.72 3.41 -13.74
CA SER A 55 -4.16 3.59 -13.62
C SER A 55 -4.54 5.00 -13.18
N VAL A 56 -3.71 5.65 -12.37
CA VAL A 56 -3.90 7.06 -11.97
C VAL A 56 -3.73 8.00 -13.17
N ILE A 57 -2.68 7.79 -13.97
CA ILE A 57 -2.41 8.59 -15.17
C ILE A 57 -3.53 8.44 -16.20
N ARG A 58 -3.98 7.21 -16.47
CA ARG A 58 -5.08 6.95 -17.41
C ARG A 58 -6.35 7.68 -16.99
N GLU A 59 -6.72 7.61 -15.72
CA GLU A 59 -7.89 8.31 -15.20
C GLU A 59 -7.78 9.83 -15.31
N ALA A 60 -6.64 10.41 -14.92
CA ALA A 60 -6.40 11.84 -15.03
C ALA A 60 -6.45 12.31 -16.50
N MET A 61 -5.88 11.53 -17.42
CA MET A 61 -5.91 11.79 -18.85
C MET A 61 -7.33 11.74 -19.41
N TRP A 62 -8.11 10.74 -18.99
CA TRP A 62 -9.51 10.62 -19.39
C TRP A 62 -10.34 11.81 -18.90
N LYS A 63 -10.17 12.21 -17.65
CA LYS A 63 -10.87 13.39 -17.07
C LYS A 63 -10.50 14.69 -17.78
N ALA A 64 -9.23 14.87 -18.16
CA ALA A 64 -8.74 16.10 -18.78
C ALA A 64 -9.02 16.18 -20.28
N ARG A 65 -8.90 15.06 -21.00
CA ARG A 65 -8.80 15.04 -22.47
C ARG A 65 -9.78 14.11 -23.16
N ASN A 66 -10.63 13.41 -22.39
CA ASN A 66 -11.60 12.43 -22.88
C ASN A 66 -10.99 11.36 -23.80
N ARG A 67 -9.75 10.96 -23.50
CA ARG A 67 -9.02 9.88 -24.16
C ARG A 67 -8.13 9.15 -23.18
N ASP A 68 -7.73 7.94 -23.55
CA ASP A 68 -6.74 7.19 -22.76
C ASP A 68 -5.32 7.78 -22.92
N ALA A 69 -4.47 7.53 -21.94
CA ALA A 69 -3.05 7.85 -22.01
C ALA A 69 -2.33 6.86 -22.96
N THR A 70 -1.40 7.36 -23.74
CA THR A 70 -0.51 6.50 -24.52
C THR A 70 0.55 5.85 -23.63
N PRO A 71 1.17 4.73 -24.05
CA PRO A 71 2.26 4.12 -23.31
C PRO A 71 3.41 5.07 -23.00
N ASP A 72 3.76 5.94 -23.94
CA ASP A 72 4.84 6.93 -23.79
C ASP A 72 4.47 8.00 -22.75
N GLU A 73 3.21 8.49 -22.74
CA GLU A 73 2.71 9.44 -21.73
C GLU A 73 2.75 8.80 -20.33
N ILE A 74 2.32 7.55 -20.20
CA ILE A 74 2.37 6.81 -18.93
C ILE A 74 3.81 6.70 -18.43
N THR A 75 4.72 6.26 -19.29
CA THR A 75 6.13 6.09 -18.97
C THR A 75 6.76 7.40 -18.52
N THR A 76 6.53 8.48 -19.30
CA THR A 76 7.11 9.81 -19.04
C THR A 76 6.59 10.39 -17.72
N ILE A 77 5.26 10.46 -17.56
CA ILE A 77 4.64 11.06 -16.37
C ILE A 77 5.03 10.28 -15.11
N TYR A 78 5.04 8.94 -15.18
CA TYR A 78 5.41 8.11 -14.02
C TYR A 78 6.90 8.23 -13.69
N ALA A 79 7.77 8.34 -14.68
CA ALA A 79 9.21 8.55 -14.46
C ALA A 79 9.48 9.91 -13.79
N GLU A 80 8.85 10.98 -14.28
CA GLU A 80 8.96 12.32 -13.69
C GLU A 80 8.44 12.35 -12.25
N LYS A 81 7.27 11.74 -12.00
CA LYS A 81 6.71 11.60 -10.63
C LYS A 81 7.66 10.86 -9.71
N SER A 82 8.25 9.76 -10.19
CA SER A 82 9.17 8.96 -9.40
C SER A 82 10.46 9.71 -9.08
N ALA A 83 11.00 10.47 -10.05
CA ALA A 83 12.16 11.33 -9.86
C ALA A 83 11.87 12.43 -8.84
N TYR A 84 10.70 13.07 -8.92
CA TYR A 84 10.29 14.11 -7.98
C TYR A 84 10.12 13.57 -6.56
N PHE A 85 9.49 12.41 -6.41
CA PHE A 85 9.38 11.72 -5.12
C PHE A 85 10.75 11.43 -4.52
N THR A 86 11.67 10.85 -5.32
CA THR A 86 13.04 10.53 -4.86
C THR A 86 13.80 11.80 -4.43
N MET A 87 13.62 12.91 -5.14
CA MET A 87 14.20 14.20 -4.73
C MET A 87 13.68 14.66 -3.36
N LEU A 88 12.36 14.56 -3.13
CA LEU A 88 11.75 14.91 -1.84
C LEU A 88 12.28 14.01 -0.73
N GLU A 89 12.36 12.71 -0.98
CA GLU A 89 12.88 11.71 -0.06
C GLU A 89 14.34 12.02 0.33
N GLN A 90 15.21 12.28 -0.64
CA GLN A 90 16.61 12.65 -0.40
C GLN A 90 16.73 13.95 0.42
N LYS A 91 15.92 14.95 0.08
CA LYS A 91 15.90 16.24 0.80
C LYS A 91 15.46 16.08 2.25
N ALA A 92 14.59 15.14 2.53
CA ALA A 92 14.10 14.83 3.88
C ALA A 92 15.04 13.89 4.68
N GLY A 93 16.08 13.33 4.05
CA GLY A 93 16.97 12.35 4.67
C GLY A 93 16.38 10.94 4.76
N GLY A 94 15.39 10.61 3.91
CA GLY A 94 14.69 9.33 3.82
C GLY A 94 13.20 9.46 4.09
N THR A 95 12.47 8.37 3.90
CA THR A 95 11.04 8.29 4.21
C THR A 95 10.85 7.70 5.61
N PRO A 96 10.20 8.41 6.55
CA PRO A 96 9.96 7.87 7.88
C PRO A 96 9.02 6.68 7.85
N THR A 97 9.17 5.76 8.79
CA THR A 97 8.23 4.66 9.02
C THR A 97 7.02 5.12 9.81
N ILE A 98 5.89 4.41 9.68
CA ILE A 98 4.71 4.66 10.51
C ILE A 98 5.05 4.31 11.98
N PRO A 99 4.77 5.21 12.94
CA PRO A 99 5.04 4.96 14.34
C PRO A 99 4.39 3.66 14.86
N GLY A 100 5.16 2.81 15.52
CA GLY A 100 4.69 1.55 16.10
C GLY A 100 4.68 0.36 15.13
N VAL A 101 4.94 0.54 13.83
CA VAL A 101 4.93 -0.56 12.87
C VAL A 101 6.04 -1.58 13.14
N ALA A 102 7.21 -1.14 13.56
CA ALA A 102 8.33 -2.03 13.87
C ALA A 102 8.00 -3.01 15.01
N GLU A 103 7.24 -2.56 16.01
CA GLU A 103 6.77 -3.40 17.12
C GLU A 103 5.74 -4.42 16.67
N VAL A 104 4.82 -4.04 15.76
CA VAL A 104 3.85 -4.95 15.14
C VAL A 104 4.59 -6.06 14.37
N LEU A 105 5.56 -5.69 13.52
CA LEU A 105 6.33 -6.64 12.72
C LEU A 105 7.10 -7.63 13.60
N ARG A 106 7.81 -7.15 14.64
CA ARG A 106 8.52 -8.04 15.61
C ARG A 106 7.58 -8.99 16.32
N TYR A 107 6.39 -8.51 16.70
CA TYR A 107 5.40 -9.37 17.33
C TYR A 107 4.94 -10.48 16.40
N ILE A 108 4.56 -10.16 15.17
CA ILE A 108 4.12 -11.15 14.16
C ILE A 108 5.24 -12.16 13.88
N GLU A 109 6.48 -11.69 13.71
CA GLU A 109 7.64 -12.55 13.53
C GLU A 109 7.84 -13.51 14.71
N SER A 110 7.69 -13.01 15.95
CA SER A 110 7.81 -13.84 17.17
C SER A 110 6.77 -14.95 17.27
N CYS A 111 5.63 -14.79 16.58
CA CYS A 111 4.58 -15.82 16.48
C CYS A 111 4.85 -16.84 15.34
N ALA A 112 5.96 -16.70 14.60
CA ALA A 112 6.29 -17.47 13.40
C ALA A 112 5.23 -17.34 12.28
N ASP A 113 4.49 -16.23 12.27
CA ASP A 113 3.52 -15.89 11.25
C ASP A 113 4.21 -15.30 9.99
N GLN A 114 3.52 -15.37 8.85
CA GLN A 114 4.06 -14.84 7.61
C GLN A 114 3.81 -13.33 7.51
N ILE A 115 4.83 -12.59 7.07
CA ILE A 115 4.74 -11.16 6.75
C ILE A 115 4.91 -10.98 5.25
N TRP A 116 3.97 -10.27 4.64
CA TRP A 116 3.94 -9.97 3.20
C TRP A 116 3.81 -8.48 2.96
N VAL A 117 4.34 -7.99 1.86
CA VAL A 117 4.09 -6.64 1.34
C VAL A 117 3.20 -6.74 0.11
N VAL A 118 2.11 -5.95 0.06
CA VAL A 118 1.18 -5.91 -1.08
C VAL A 118 0.90 -4.46 -1.43
N THR A 119 1.64 -3.92 -2.39
CA THR A 119 1.61 -2.50 -2.74
C THR A 119 1.30 -2.24 -4.20
N GLY A 120 0.54 -1.18 -4.47
CA GLY A 120 0.38 -0.62 -5.82
C GLY A 120 1.57 0.25 -6.27
N SER A 121 2.54 0.47 -5.39
CA SER A 121 3.72 1.29 -5.69
C SER A 121 4.78 0.51 -6.46
N GLY A 122 5.43 1.19 -7.41
CA GLY A 122 6.64 0.75 -8.07
C GLY A 122 7.90 1.47 -7.57
N MET A 123 7.84 2.14 -6.40
CA MET A 123 8.97 2.91 -5.85
C MET A 123 10.05 1.97 -5.32
N ARG A 124 11.09 1.76 -6.14
CA ARG A 124 12.22 0.87 -5.80
C ARG A 124 12.95 1.31 -4.54
N SER A 125 13.12 2.62 -4.33
CA SER A 125 13.82 3.14 -3.14
C SER A 125 13.16 2.66 -1.84
N LEU A 126 11.84 2.64 -1.76
CA LEU A 126 11.13 2.15 -0.59
C LEU A 126 11.26 0.63 -0.44
N LEU A 127 11.09 -0.12 -1.54
CA LEU A 127 11.18 -1.59 -1.53
C LEU A 127 12.58 -2.07 -1.15
N ASP A 128 13.62 -1.44 -1.70
CA ASP A 128 15.02 -1.81 -1.44
C ASP A 128 15.45 -1.47 0.01
N ASN A 129 14.83 -0.46 0.62
CA ASN A 129 15.16 0.00 1.97
C ASN A 129 14.33 -0.67 3.09
N LEU A 130 13.32 -1.50 2.76
CA LEU A 130 12.44 -2.12 3.76
C LEU A 130 13.21 -2.75 4.93
N ASN A 131 14.14 -3.65 4.65
CA ASN A 131 14.94 -4.34 5.67
C ASN A 131 16.09 -3.50 6.27
N THR A 132 16.29 -2.28 5.77
CA THR A 132 17.31 -1.35 6.31
C THR A 132 16.71 -0.49 7.40
N VAL A 133 15.47 -0.05 7.23
CA VAL A 133 14.80 0.90 8.14
C VAL A 133 13.74 0.25 9.05
N LEU A 134 13.30 -0.96 8.70
CA LEU A 134 12.38 -1.79 9.48
C LEU A 134 13.08 -3.09 9.92
N PRO A 135 12.51 -3.87 10.86
CA PRO A 135 13.02 -5.20 11.18
C PRO A 135 13.22 -6.04 9.90
N PRO A 136 14.31 -6.83 9.78
CA PRO A 136 14.66 -7.55 8.54
C PRO A 136 13.79 -8.79 8.33
N VAL A 137 12.47 -8.60 8.27
CA VAL A 137 11.45 -9.66 8.17
C VAL A 137 10.88 -9.83 6.76
N PHE A 138 11.25 -8.94 5.84
CA PHE A 138 10.71 -8.94 4.48
C PHE A 138 11.55 -9.82 3.55
N GLN A 139 10.87 -10.72 2.84
CA GLN A 139 11.45 -11.62 1.85
C GLN A 139 10.90 -11.25 0.47
N ARG A 140 11.75 -11.24 -0.57
CA ARG A 140 11.34 -10.85 -1.93
C ARG A 140 10.20 -11.71 -2.47
N GLU A 141 10.18 -12.98 -2.12
CA GLU A 141 9.15 -13.95 -2.52
C GLU A 141 7.78 -13.65 -1.90
N ARG A 142 7.78 -12.86 -0.82
CA ARG A 142 6.58 -12.41 -0.09
C ARG A 142 6.22 -10.95 -0.40
N MET A 143 6.56 -10.48 -1.59
CA MET A 143 6.19 -9.14 -2.05
C MET A 143 5.33 -9.25 -3.31
N ILE A 144 4.22 -8.54 -3.31
CA ILE A 144 3.38 -8.27 -4.48
C ILE A 144 3.41 -6.77 -4.72
N THR A 145 3.89 -6.36 -5.88
CA THR A 145 4.10 -4.96 -6.25
C THR A 145 3.30 -4.60 -7.51
N ALA A 146 3.34 -3.34 -7.94
CA ALA A 146 2.76 -2.91 -9.21
C ALA A 146 3.24 -3.73 -10.42
N PHE A 147 4.44 -4.33 -10.34
CA PHE A 147 5.01 -5.15 -11.42
C PHE A 147 4.51 -6.59 -11.44
N ASP A 148 3.84 -7.02 -10.39
CA ASP A 148 3.35 -8.39 -10.24
C ASP A 148 1.88 -8.54 -10.66
N VAL A 149 1.15 -7.44 -10.91
CA VAL A 149 -0.30 -7.44 -11.14
C VAL A 149 -0.66 -6.74 -12.45
N VAL A 150 -1.77 -7.15 -13.03
CA VAL A 150 -2.40 -6.47 -14.18
C VAL A 150 -3.36 -5.39 -13.67
N HIS A 151 -4.12 -5.72 -12.63
CA HIS A 151 -5.09 -4.82 -12.03
C HIS A 151 -4.66 -4.49 -10.59
N GLY A 152 -4.43 -3.19 -10.33
CA GLY A 152 -4.14 -2.70 -8.98
C GLY A 152 -5.40 -2.52 -8.15
N LYS A 153 -5.24 -2.23 -6.85
CA LYS A 153 -6.34 -1.89 -5.95
C LYS A 153 -7.26 -0.83 -6.59
N PRO A 154 -8.58 -0.94 -6.51
CA PRO A 154 -9.38 -1.80 -5.62
C PRO A 154 -9.67 -3.21 -6.18
N ASP A 155 -9.08 -3.62 -7.31
CA ASP A 155 -9.18 -4.99 -7.80
C ASP A 155 -8.62 -5.97 -6.76
N PRO A 156 -9.23 -7.16 -6.57
CA PRO A 156 -8.75 -8.15 -5.60
C PRO A 156 -7.42 -8.81 -6.00
N GLU A 157 -6.96 -8.68 -7.25
CA GLU A 157 -5.80 -9.39 -7.79
C GLU A 157 -4.57 -9.32 -6.89
N PRO A 158 -4.15 -8.15 -6.34
CA PRO A 158 -2.95 -8.07 -5.51
C PRO A 158 -3.03 -8.96 -4.26
N TYR A 159 -4.16 -8.92 -3.55
CA TYR A 159 -4.36 -9.71 -2.35
C TYR A 159 -4.67 -11.18 -2.63
N LEU A 160 -5.33 -11.50 -3.74
CA LEU A 160 -5.50 -12.90 -4.17
C LEU A 160 -4.15 -13.56 -4.47
N LYS A 161 -3.24 -12.85 -5.17
CA LYS A 161 -1.88 -13.35 -5.44
C LYS A 161 -1.09 -13.58 -4.15
N ALA A 162 -1.18 -12.66 -3.19
CA ALA A 162 -0.53 -12.85 -1.89
C ALA A 162 -1.12 -14.05 -1.13
N TRP A 163 -2.45 -14.17 -1.09
CA TRP A 163 -3.13 -15.28 -0.47
C TRP A 163 -2.75 -16.63 -1.11
N GLU A 164 -2.81 -16.75 -2.43
CA GLU A 164 -2.45 -17.98 -3.16
C GLU A 164 -1.01 -18.40 -2.86
N ARG A 165 -0.07 -17.44 -2.90
CA ARG A 165 1.35 -17.71 -2.61
C ARG A 165 1.60 -18.04 -1.13
N SER A 166 0.76 -17.57 -0.20
CA SER A 166 0.91 -17.87 1.22
C SER A 166 0.68 -19.34 1.56
N GLY A 167 -0.12 -20.04 0.75
CA GLY A 167 -0.49 -21.43 0.97
C GLY A 167 -1.42 -21.66 2.17
N LEU A 168 -1.99 -20.61 2.74
CA LEU A 168 -2.86 -20.66 3.91
C LEU A 168 -4.34 -20.53 3.51
N LYS A 169 -5.24 -20.85 4.43
CA LYS A 169 -6.67 -20.61 4.25
C LYS A 169 -6.97 -19.12 4.44
N LYS A 170 -8.05 -18.61 3.81
CA LYS A 170 -8.43 -17.19 3.90
C LYS A 170 -8.67 -16.73 5.35
N GLU A 171 -9.20 -17.59 6.19
CA GLU A 171 -9.48 -17.32 7.61
C GLU A 171 -8.20 -17.12 8.43
N GLN A 172 -7.04 -17.49 7.88
CA GLN A 172 -5.72 -17.32 8.49
C GLN A 172 -4.98 -16.09 7.93
N CYS A 173 -5.59 -15.37 6.97
CA CYS A 173 -4.96 -14.28 6.25
C CYS A 173 -5.62 -12.95 6.59
N PHE A 174 -4.80 -11.96 6.95
CA PHE A 174 -5.24 -10.64 7.39
C PHE A 174 -4.56 -9.57 6.56
N VAL A 175 -5.35 -8.63 6.05
CA VAL A 175 -4.86 -7.45 5.34
C VAL A 175 -4.69 -6.31 6.34
N ILE A 176 -3.56 -5.58 6.25
CA ILE A 176 -3.30 -4.36 7.02
C ILE A 176 -3.24 -3.20 6.02
N GLU A 177 -4.17 -2.28 6.14
CA GLU A 177 -4.41 -1.20 5.19
C GLU A 177 -4.67 0.15 5.88
N ASN A 178 -4.61 1.24 5.13
CA ASN A 178 -4.93 2.59 5.62
C ASN A 178 -5.82 3.38 4.64
N ALA A 179 -6.10 2.83 3.45
CA ALA A 179 -6.79 3.53 2.39
C ALA A 179 -8.05 2.77 1.90
N PRO A 180 -9.13 3.50 1.52
CA PRO A 180 -10.39 2.87 1.11
C PRO A 180 -10.27 1.91 -0.08
N LEU A 181 -9.42 2.20 -1.06
CA LEU A 181 -9.26 1.32 -2.22
C LEU A 181 -8.55 0.02 -1.85
N GLY A 182 -7.58 0.07 -0.95
CA GLY A 182 -6.91 -1.10 -0.44
C GLY A 182 -7.83 -1.96 0.43
N VAL A 183 -8.62 -1.33 1.30
CA VAL A 183 -9.67 -2.02 2.07
C VAL A 183 -10.64 -2.75 1.14
N ARG A 184 -11.16 -2.09 0.10
CA ARG A 184 -12.06 -2.71 -0.89
C ARG A 184 -11.40 -3.89 -1.61
N SER A 185 -10.12 -3.76 -1.96
CA SER A 185 -9.35 -4.83 -2.61
C SER A 185 -9.25 -6.06 -1.70
N GLY A 186 -8.88 -5.87 -0.43
CA GLY A 186 -8.83 -6.96 0.55
C GLY A 186 -10.19 -7.63 0.78
N LYS A 187 -11.25 -6.84 0.88
CA LYS A 187 -12.62 -7.36 1.02
C LYS A 187 -13.10 -8.09 -0.24
N ALA A 188 -12.80 -7.57 -1.42
CA ALA A 188 -13.12 -8.24 -2.69
C ALA A 188 -12.36 -9.58 -2.85
N ALA A 189 -11.14 -9.68 -2.27
CA ALA A 189 -10.40 -10.93 -2.18
C ALA A 189 -11.00 -11.92 -1.16
N GLY A 190 -12.00 -11.51 -0.37
CA GLY A 190 -12.65 -12.32 0.66
C GLY A 190 -11.80 -12.51 1.92
N LEU A 191 -10.94 -11.53 2.22
CA LEU A 191 -10.03 -11.57 3.38
C LEU A 191 -10.56 -10.69 4.52
N THR A 192 -10.06 -10.93 5.73
CA THR A 192 -10.26 -10.04 6.88
C THR A 192 -9.33 -8.83 6.74
N VAL A 193 -9.90 -7.62 6.83
CA VAL A 193 -9.17 -6.37 6.67
C VAL A 193 -9.16 -5.57 7.96
N PHE A 194 -7.97 -5.34 8.48
CA PHE A 194 -7.68 -4.43 9.58
C PHE A 194 -7.13 -3.12 9.01
N ALA A 195 -7.85 -2.03 9.20
CA ALA A 195 -7.41 -0.72 8.76
C ALA A 195 -6.75 0.04 9.91
N VAL A 196 -5.66 0.77 9.62
CA VAL A 196 -5.00 1.67 10.56
C VAL A 196 -5.13 3.08 10.02
N ASN A 197 -5.78 3.97 10.79
CA ASN A 197 -6.04 5.35 10.39
C ASN A 197 -4.80 6.22 10.56
N THR A 198 -3.89 6.13 9.60
CA THR A 198 -2.60 6.84 9.58
C THR A 198 -2.57 8.02 8.62
N GLY A 199 -3.61 8.17 7.78
CA GLY A 199 -3.71 9.20 6.76
C GLY A 199 -4.62 10.37 7.15
N ILE A 200 -5.06 11.11 6.12
CA ILE A 200 -5.95 12.27 6.27
C ILE A 200 -7.44 11.91 6.16
N LEU A 201 -7.74 10.68 5.72
CA LEU A 201 -9.10 10.17 5.59
C LEU A 201 -9.66 9.81 6.98
N THR A 202 -10.98 9.81 7.08
CA THR A 202 -11.64 9.57 8.36
C THR A 202 -11.75 8.06 8.66
N ARG A 203 -11.90 7.71 9.93
CA ARG A 203 -12.24 6.36 10.37
C ARG A 203 -13.50 5.83 9.64
N GLU A 204 -14.48 6.71 9.43
CA GLU A 204 -15.74 6.38 8.75
C GLU A 204 -15.51 5.99 7.29
N ASP A 205 -14.60 6.65 6.57
CA ASP A 205 -14.25 6.30 5.19
C ASP A 205 -13.71 4.86 5.09
N LEU A 206 -12.92 4.44 6.06
CA LEU A 206 -12.36 3.10 6.13
C LEU A 206 -13.44 2.05 6.48
N LEU A 207 -14.35 2.36 7.40
CA LEU A 207 -15.48 1.49 7.71
C LEU A 207 -16.45 1.35 6.53
N GLN A 208 -16.77 2.45 5.83
CA GLN A 208 -17.62 2.44 4.63
C GLN A 208 -16.96 1.69 3.47
N ALA A 209 -15.63 1.66 3.41
CA ALA A 209 -14.90 0.83 2.46
C ALA A 209 -14.99 -0.67 2.78
N GLY A 210 -15.43 -1.04 3.98
CA GLY A 210 -15.68 -2.41 4.41
C GLY A 210 -14.61 -2.98 5.36
N ALA A 211 -13.77 -2.16 6.01
CA ALA A 211 -12.83 -2.65 7.00
C ALA A 211 -13.56 -3.41 8.13
N ASP A 212 -13.07 -4.59 8.49
CA ASP A 212 -13.64 -5.40 9.59
C ASP A 212 -13.36 -4.75 10.95
N GLN A 213 -12.21 -4.08 11.07
CA GLN A 213 -11.85 -3.26 12.21
C GLN A 213 -10.98 -2.08 11.76
N VAL A 214 -11.09 -0.96 12.47
CA VAL A 214 -10.25 0.22 12.27
C VAL A 214 -9.55 0.56 13.57
N PHE A 215 -8.26 0.78 13.51
CA PHE A 215 -7.39 1.18 14.63
C PHE A 215 -6.87 2.60 14.39
N ASP A 216 -6.76 3.40 15.45
CA ASP A 216 -6.25 4.76 15.32
C ASP A 216 -4.71 4.81 15.36
N SER A 217 -4.04 3.68 15.60
CA SER A 217 -2.58 3.56 15.56
C SER A 217 -2.11 2.11 15.41
N MET A 218 -0.86 1.91 14.99
CA MET A 218 -0.19 0.61 15.04
C MET A 218 -0.09 0.04 16.46
N THR A 219 -0.04 0.91 17.47
CA THR A 219 -0.06 0.48 18.87
C THR A 219 -1.40 -0.16 19.26
N GLU A 220 -2.50 0.38 18.80
CA GLU A 220 -3.82 -0.24 19.02
C GLU A 220 -3.95 -1.57 18.29
N LEU A 221 -3.51 -1.65 17.03
CA LEU A 221 -3.44 -2.90 16.29
C LEU A 221 -2.60 -3.94 17.05
N LEU A 222 -1.40 -3.57 17.53
CA LEU A 222 -0.56 -4.47 18.32
C LEU A 222 -1.24 -4.99 19.57
N ASN A 223 -1.90 -4.11 20.33
CA ASN A 223 -2.63 -4.48 21.53
C ASN A 223 -3.81 -5.43 21.23
N PHE A 224 -4.44 -5.27 20.07
CA PHE A 224 -5.47 -6.19 19.59
C PHE A 224 -4.90 -7.56 19.22
N LEU A 225 -3.78 -7.61 18.49
CA LEU A 225 -3.14 -8.86 18.05
C LEU A 225 -2.59 -9.72 19.21
N ARG A 226 -2.30 -9.09 20.37
CA ARG A 226 -1.78 -9.76 21.59
C ARG A 226 -2.85 -10.42 22.44
N LYS A 227 -4.13 -10.20 22.16
CA LYS A 227 -5.26 -10.82 22.89
C LYS A 227 -5.60 -12.21 22.36
#